data_adc41387009c844aae87cc06c16d7453
#
_entry.id   adc41387009c844aae87cc06c16d7453
#
_cell.length_a   1.000
_cell.length_b   1.000
_cell.length_c   1.000
_cell.angle_alpha   90.00
_cell.angle_beta   90.00
_cell.angle_gamma   90.00
#
_symmetry.space_group_name_H-M   'P 1'
#
loop_
_entity.id
_entity.type
_entity.pdbx_description
1 polymer ?
#
loop_
_entity_poly.entity_id
_entity_poly.type
_entity_poly.pdbx_seq_one_letter_code
_entity_poly.pdbx_strand_id
1 'polypeptide(L)'
;TGSVLAVGLFVRFIASRFLNDSESVNQLGGTFEGGLVLLANSLPFDFFEVWTGELSEPGPWFWPVGGAISTAAAVWLLMSNTKILIAILNLMLSRFSGLRAVTKTAISYPMAAKFRTGLTVAMFALIIFTLMIFSVLNGIGDITSEQPERVTGGFDIKSSINRELPIVGDIRDSLNMSDFTVVAGASNIPIEVREFEGENNTFKTSKLVSLENGFFETTKWRMAYFDPKYGSTDEEIWGKLLENPDLVVANYS
;
A
#
# COMPACT_ATOMS: atom_id res chain seq x y z
N THR A 1 -15.99 -3.66 -1.42
CA THR A 1 -16.89 -2.68 -0.75
C THR A 1 -18.36 -3.02 -0.94
N GLY A 2 -18.82 -3.37 -2.15
CA GLY A 2 -20.24 -3.71 -2.41
C GLY A 2 -20.76 -4.90 -1.59
N SER A 3 -19.98 -5.97 -1.46
CA SER A 3 -20.31 -7.14 -0.64
C SER A 3 -20.44 -6.79 0.85
N VAL A 4 -19.59 -5.90 1.35
CA VAL A 4 -19.62 -5.43 2.75
C VAL A 4 -20.92 -4.67 3.04
N LEU A 5 -21.34 -3.79 2.11
CA LEU A 5 -22.60 -3.07 2.24
C LEU A 5 -23.80 -4.02 2.20
N ALA A 6 -23.78 -5.03 1.33
CA ALA A 6 -24.83 -6.04 1.27
C ALA A 6 -24.95 -6.83 2.58
N VAL A 7 -23.83 -7.24 3.16
CA VAL A 7 -23.80 -7.92 4.48
C VAL A 7 -24.31 -6.99 5.58
N GLY A 8 -23.93 -5.71 5.56
CA GLY A 8 -24.43 -4.71 6.53
C GLY A 8 -25.93 -4.51 6.46
N LEU A 9 -26.50 -4.43 5.26
CA LEU A 9 -27.95 -4.37 5.06
C LEU A 9 -28.64 -5.64 5.57
N PHE A 10 -28.06 -6.80 5.34
CA PHE A 10 -28.58 -8.07 5.83
C PHE A 10 -28.57 -8.13 7.36
N VAL A 11 -27.49 -7.67 8.00
CA VAL A 11 -27.42 -7.56 9.47
C VAL A 11 -28.48 -6.62 10.01
N ARG A 12 -28.71 -5.46 9.37
CA ARG A 12 -29.80 -4.55 9.74
C ARG A 12 -31.18 -5.21 9.62
N PHE A 13 -31.39 -5.94 8.54
CA PHE A 13 -32.64 -6.67 8.33
C PHE A 13 -32.89 -7.70 9.42
N ILE A 14 -31.88 -8.49 9.78
CA ILE A 14 -31.97 -9.46 10.88
C ILE A 14 -32.19 -8.75 12.20
N ALA A 15 -31.39 -7.70 12.50
CA ALA A 15 -31.51 -6.96 13.76
C ALA A 15 -32.90 -6.32 13.92
N SER A 16 -33.52 -5.84 12.84
CA SER A 16 -34.88 -5.27 12.87
C SER A 16 -35.96 -6.32 13.20
N ARG A 17 -35.67 -7.61 13.02
CA ARG A 17 -36.58 -8.69 13.35
C ARG A 17 -36.59 -9.05 14.83
N PHE A 18 -35.47 -8.80 15.53
CA PHE A 18 -35.27 -9.18 16.93
C PHE A 18 -35.32 -7.97 17.88
N LEU A 19 -35.05 -6.77 17.38
CA LEU A 19 -34.99 -5.55 18.18
C LEU A 19 -36.14 -4.62 17.78
N ASN A 20 -36.93 -4.23 18.77
CA ASN A 20 -38.04 -3.30 18.57
C ASN A 20 -37.59 -1.82 18.56
N ASP A 21 -36.34 -1.55 18.92
CA ASP A 21 -35.77 -0.21 18.96
C ASP A 21 -34.94 0.11 17.71
N SER A 22 -35.43 1.05 16.92
CA SER A 22 -34.78 1.48 15.68
C SER A 22 -33.38 2.09 15.90
N GLU A 23 -33.13 2.69 17.06
CA GLU A 23 -31.82 3.27 17.37
C GLU A 23 -30.78 2.16 17.58
N SER A 24 -31.14 1.11 18.29
CA SER A 24 -30.27 -0.07 18.52
C SER A 24 -29.99 -0.83 17.22
N VAL A 25 -30.98 -0.95 16.33
CA VAL A 25 -30.79 -1.55 14.99
C VAL A 25 -29.79 -0.75 14.16
N ASN A 26 -29.93 0.58 14.14
CA ASN A 26 -29.01 1.44 13.40
C ASN A 26 -27.59 1.44 13.99
N GLN A 27 -27.48 1.38 15.33
CA GLN A 27 -26.21 1.28 16.02
C GLN A 27 -25.48 -0.01 15.66
N LEU A 28 -26.13 -1.15 15.76
CA LEU A 28 -25.56 -2.46 15.43
C LEU A 28 -25.19 -2.53 13.95
N GLY A 29 -26.09 -2.12 13.06
CA GLY A 29 -25.80 -2.11 11.61
C GLY A 29 -24.61 -1.24 11.26
N GLY A 30 -24.57 0.00 11.76
CA GLY A 30 -23.46 0.91 11.49
C GLY A 30 -22.13 0.47 12.11
N THR A 31 -22.17 -0.17 13.29
CA THR A 31 -20.98 -0.75 13.92
C THR A 31 -20.43 -1.90 13.08
N PHE A 32 -21.31 -2.76 12.60
CA PHE A 32 -20.94 -3.92 11.80
C PHE A 32 -20.41 -3.49 10.42
N GLU A 33 -21.10 -2.58 9.74
CA GLU A 33 -20.68 -2.03 8.44
C GLU A 33 -19.31 -1.36 8.53
N GLY A 34 -19.15 -0.40 9.45
CA GLY A 34 -17.89 0.32 9.64
C GLY A 34 -16.75 -0.60 10.07
N GLY A 35 -17.02 -1.52 11.01
CA GLY A 35 -16.06 -2.49 11.50
C GLY A 35 -15.59 -3.45 10.41
N LEU A 36 -16.53 -3.95 9.58
CA LEU A 36 -16.20 -4.87 8.49
C LEU A 36 -15.37 -4.20 7.38
N VAL A 37 -15.67 -2.93 7.04
CA VAL A 37 -14.85 -2.17 6.08
C VAL A 37 -13.44 -1.96 6.61
N LEU A 38 -13.29 -1.58 7.88
CA LEU A 38 -11.98 -1.40 8.50
C LEU A 38 -11.20 -2.71 8.54
N LEU A 39 -11.86 -3.80 8.92
CA LEU A 39 -11.26 -5.13 8.97
C LEU A 39 -10.82 -5.57 7.57
N ALA A 40 -11.66 -5.40 6.56
CA ALA A 40 -11.35 -5.75 5.19
C ALA A 40 -10.15 -4.97 4.64
N ASN A 41 -10.02 -3.68 4.97
CA ASN A 41 -8.87 -2.87 4.55
C ASN A 41 -7.60 -3.10 5.40
N SER A 42 -7.73 -3.75 6.56
CA SER A 42 -6.59 -4.07 7.44
C SER A 42 -6.01 -5.46 7.15
N LEU A 43 -6.74 -6.30 6.42
CA LEU A 43 -6.27 -7.63 6.05
C LEU A 43 -5.23 -7.54 4.93
N PRO A 44 -4.17 -8.38 4.96
CA PRO A 44 -3.22 -8.51 3.87
C PRO A 44 -3.93 -8.84 2.55
N PHE A 45 -3.38 -8.34 1.45
CA PHE A 45 -3.96 -8.55 0.12
C PHE A 45 -4.08 -10.04 -0.23
N ASP A 46 -3.08 -10.83 0.16
CA ASP A 46 -3.00 -12.29 -0.05
C ASP A 46 -4.18 -13.05 0.58
N PHE A 47 -4.79 -12.49 1.66
CA PHE A 47 -5.98 -13.11 2.28
C PHE A 47 -7.15 -13.16 1.30
N PHE A 48 -7.28 -12.19 0.42
CA PHE A 48 -8.36 -12.14 -0.57
C PHE A 48 -8.07 -13.04 -1.76
N GLU A 49 -6.81 -13.29 -2.11
CA GLU A 49 -6.42 -14.18 -3.21
C GLU A 49 -6.89 -15.62 -3.00
N VAL A 50 -6.91 -16.09 -1.73
CA VAL A 50 -7.44 -17.42 -1.37
C VAL A 50 -8.90 -17.59 -1.81
N TRP A 51 -9.69 -16.50 -1.84
CA TRP A 51 -11.14 -16.55 -2.12
C TRP A 51 -11.50 -16.11 -3.53
N THR A 52 -10.70 -15.29 -4.15
CA THR A 52 -11.02 -14.66 -5.44
C THR A 52 -10.12 -15.13 -6.57
N GLY A 53 -9.09 -15.94 -6.28
CA GLY A 53 -8.04 -16.28 -7.23
C GLY A 53 -7.01 -15.17 -7.36
N GLU A 54 -6.02 -15.34 -8.25
CA GLU A 54 -4.96 -14.36 -8.47
C GLU A 54 -5.55 -12.98 -8.78
N LEU A 55 -5.32 -12.03 -7.87
CA LEU A 55 -5.68 -10.64 -8.06
C LEU A 55 -4.50 -9.93 -8.73
N SER A 56 -4.81 -9.10 -9.72
CA SER A 56 -3.81 -8.20 -10.31
C SER A 56 -3.27 -7.28 -9.23
N GLU A 57 -1.95 -7.05 -9.22
CA GLU A 57 -1.31 -6.14 -8.28
C GLU A 57 -2.07 -4.80 -8.20
N PRO A 58 -2.36 -4.31 -7.00
CA PRO A 58 -3.08 -3.06 -6.84
C PRO A 58 -2.25 -1.90 -7.38
N GLY A 59 -2.84 -1.14 -8.30
CA GLY A 59 -2.21 0.07 -8.81
C GLY A 59 -1.95 1.12 -7.72
N PRO A 60 -1.10 2.12 -7.98
CA PRO A 60 -0.67 3.12 -6.98
C PRO A 60 -1.82 3.88 -6.33
N TRP A 61 -2.97 3.97 -6.98
CA TRP A 61 -4.18 4.63 -6.46
C TRP A 61 -4.94 3.82 -5.42
N PHE A 62 -4.65 2.55 -5.30
CA PHE A 62 -5.34 1.66 -4.35
C PHE A 62 -5.14 2.12 -2.90
N TRP A 63 -3.92 2.48 -2.53
CA TRP A 63 -3.58 2.89 -1.17
C TRP A 63 -4.26 4.19 -0.72
N PRO A 64 -4.21 5.30 -1.49
CA PRO A 64 -4.93 6.53 -1.12
C PRO A 64 -6.44 6.34 -1.04
N VAL A 65 -7.02 5.62 -2.00
CA VAL A 65 -8.48 5.37 -2.03
C VAL A 65 -8.89 4.45 -0.89
N GLY A 66 -8.16 3.38 -0.63
CA GLY A 66 -8.40 2.48 0.50
C GLY A 66 -8.33 3.20 1.84
N GLY A 67 -7.34 4.07 2.03
CA GLY A 67 -7.19 4.89 3.22
C GLY A 67 -8.34 5.90 3.40
N ALA A 68 -8.80 6.54 2.32
CA ALA A 68 -9.95 7.43 2.39
C ALA A 68 -11.24 6.68 2.78
N ILE A 69 -11.45 5.49 2.21
CA ILE A 69 -12.59 4.62 2.55
C ILE A 69 -12.50 4.19 4.02
N SER A 70 -11.31 3.80 4.51
CA SER A 70 -11.08 3.42 5.90
C SER A 70 -11.36 4.58 6.85
N THR A 71 -10.93 5.79 6.48
CA THR A 71 -11.21 7.01 7.27
C THR A 71 -12.72 7.27 7.37
N ALA A 72 -13.44 7.17 6.26
CA ALA A 72 -14.88 7.32 6.23
C ALA A 72 -15.59 6.24 7.07
N ALA A 73 -15.14 4.98 6.98
CA ALA A 73 -15.68 3.88 7.77
C ALA A 73 -15.41 4.05 9.27
N ALA A 74 -14.24 4.55 9.66
CA ALA A 74 -13.92 4.86 11.06
C ALA A 74 -14.84 5.95 11.63
N VAL A 75 -15.08 7.03 10.86
CA VAL A 75 -16.02 8.08 11.27
C VAL A 75 -17.43 7.52 11.37
N TRP A 76 -17.85 6.69 10.41
CA TRP A 76 -19.15 6.03 10.43
C TRP A 76 -19.33 5.17 11.69
N LEU A 77 -18.33 4.37 12.03
CA LEU A 77 -18.29 3.53 13.23
C LEU A 77 -18.39 4.37 14.50
N LEU A 78 -17.64 5.46 14.61
CA LEU A 78 -17.68 6.39 15.74
C LEU A 78 -19.06 7.02 15.89
N MET A 79 -19.64 7.50 14.80
CA MET A 79 -20.96 8.16 14.82
C MET A 79 -22.09 7.19 15.13
N SER A 80 -21.99 5.94 14.73
CA SER A 80 -22.93 4.88 15.09
C SER A 80 -22.87 4.54 16.58
N ASN A 81 -21.71 4.71 17.21
CA ASN A 81 -21.45 4.35 18.61
C ASN A 81 -21.27 5.57 19.52
N THR A 82 -21.94 6.67 19.23
CA THR A 82 -21.83 7.92 20.02
C THR A 82 -22.13 7.76 21.49
N LYS A 83 -23.05 6.86 21.89
CA LYS A 83 -23.35 6.55 23.30
C LYS A 83 -22.11 5.99 24.01
N ILE A 84 -21.38 5.10 23.37
CA ILE A 84 -20.16 4.50 23.93
C ILE A 84 -19.07 5.58 24.04
N LEU A 85 -18.91 6.40 23.02
CA LEU A 85 -17.95 7.51 23.02
C LEU A 85 -18.20 8.49 24.18
N ILE A 86 -19.46 8.86 24.41
CA ILE A 86 -19.85 9.69 25.54
C ILE A 86 -19.55 9.01 26.87
N ALA A 87 -19.82 7.71 26.99
CA ALA A 87 -19.54 6.96 28.22
C ALA A 87 -18.04 6.96 28.54
N ILE A 88 -17.19 6.74 27.53
CA ILE A 88 -15.72 6.80 27.66
C ILE A 88 -15.26 8.20 28.07
N LEU A 89 -15.77 9.24 27.39
CA LEU A 89 -15.47 10.64 27.72
C LEU A 89 -15.87 10.98 29.15
N ASN A 90 -17.06 10.58 29.57
CA ASN A 90 -17.54 10.78 30.96
C ASN A 90 -16.67 10.03 31.97
N LEU A 91 -16.22 8.82 31.64
CA LEU A 91 -15.30 8.05 32.49
C LEU A 91 -13.96 8.76 32.65
N MET A 92 -13.39 9.25 31.57
CA MET A 92 -12.10 9.97 31.56
C MET A 92 -12.20 11.30 32.33
N LEU A 93 -13.29 12.04 32.13
CA LEU A 93 -13.54 13.35 32.75
C LEU A 93 -14.12 13.27 34.19
N SER A 94 -14.60 12.08 34.61
CA SER A 94 -15.10 11.86 35.98
C SER A 94 -14.04 12.13 37.05
N ARG A 95 -12.77 12.06 36.69
CA ARG A 95 -11.62 12.36 37.56
C ARG A 95 -11.53 13.88 37.88
N PHE A 96 -12.15 14.73 37.04
CA PHE A 96 -12.11 16.19 37.20
C PHE A 96 -13.50 16.70 37.53
N SER A 97 -13.82 16.83 38.83
CA SER A 97 -15.17 17.18 39.34
C SER A 97 -15.73 18.49 38.79
N GLY A 98 -14.88 19.49 38.52
CA GLY A 98 -15.30 20.80 37.96
C GLY A 98 -15.69 20.78 36.48
N LEU A 99 -15.20 19.79 35.71
CA LEU A 99 -15.45 19.73 34.27
C LEU A 99 -16.72 18.97 33.90
N ARG A 100 -17.30 18.23 34.81
CA ARG A 100 -18.44 17.34 34.53
C ARG A 100 -19.70 18.10 34.05
N ALA A 101 -19.99 19.26 34.64
CA ALA A 101 -21.14 20.09 34.24
C ALA A 101 -20.90 20.71 32.84
N VAL A 102 -19.73 21.27 32.64
CA VAL A 102 -19.32 21.89 31.35
C VAL A 102 -19.33 20.88 30.23
N THR A 103 -18.79 19.68 30.49
CA THR A 103 -18.73 18.59 29.49
C THR A 103 -20.11 18.11 29.07
N LYS A 104 -21.04 17.98 30.03
CA LYS A 104 -22.44 17.61 29.76
C LYS A 104 -23.09 18.60 28.79
N THR A 105 -22.91 19.89 29.01
CA THR A 105 -23.45 20.95 28.15
C THR A 105 -22.74 21.00 26.79
N ALA A 106 -21.41 20.85 26.76
CA ALA A 106 -20.63 20.87 25.53
C ALA A 106 -20.94 19.68 24.60
N ILE A 107 -21.25 18.51 25.15
CA ILE A 107 -21.60 17.31 24.39
C ILE A 107 -23.04 17.32 23.92
N SER A 108 -23.95 17.96 24.65
CA SER A 108 -25.39 17.95 24.33
C SER A 108 -25.69 18.60 22.98
N TYR A 109 -24.97 19.65 22.60
CA TYR A 109 -25.16 20.35 21.32
C TYR A 109 -24.75 19.52 20.11
N PRO A 110 -23.56 18.94 20.03
CA PRO A 110 -23.18 18.03 18.93
C PRO A 110 -24.08 16.81 18.81
N MET A 111 -24.60 16.29 19.94
CA MET A 111 -25.47 15.12 19.94
C MET A 111 -26.89 15.41 19.43
N ALA A 112 -27.37 16.66 19.55
CA ALA A 112 -28.65 17.07 18.99
C ALA A 112 -28.65 17.02 17.44
N ALA A 113 -27.48 17.18 16.80
CA ALA A 113 -27.33 17.17 15.34
C ALA A 113 -26.26 16.17 14.88
N LYS A 114 -26.46 14.88 15.20
CA LYS A 114 -25.50 13.77 14.92
C LYS A 114 -24.95 13.79 13.50
N PHE A 115 -25.79 13.98 12.48
CA PHE A 115 -25.38 14.00 11.09
C PHE A 115 -24.41 15.17 10.79
N ARG A 116 -24.74 16.39 11.23
CA ARG A 116 -23.88 17.56 11.03
C ARG A 116 -22.54 17.39 11.72
N THR A 117 -22.54 16.89 12.94
CA THR A 117 -21.32 16.62 13.72
C THR A 117 -20.47 15.55 13.01
N GLY A 118 -21.10 14.47 12.54
CA GLY A 118 -20.43 13.41 11.82
C GLY A 118 -19.78 13.91 10.53
N LEU A 119 -20.47 14.76 9.77
CA LEU A 119 -19.92 15.35 8.56
C LEU A 119 -18.70 16.26 8.86
N THR A 120 -18.79 17.07 9.91
CA THR A 120 -17.66 17.90 10.34
C THR A 120 -16.46 17.06 10.75
N VAL A 121 -16.67 16.00 11.54
CA VAL A 121 -15.60 15.06 11.95
C VAL A 121 -15.01 14.37 10.71
N ALA A 122 -15.85 13.96 9.75
CA ALA A 122 -15.38 13.36 8.49
C ALA A 122 -14.49 14.31 7.67
N MET A 123 -14.88 15.58 7.57
CA MET A 123 -14.07 16.59 6.90
C MET A 123 -12.70 16.75 7.55
N PHE A 124 -12.64 16.92 8.86
CA PHE A 124 -11.37 17.04 9.59
C PHE A 124 -10.53 15.77 9.45
N ALA A 125 -11.14 14.60 9.58
CA ALA A 125 -10.44 13.32 9.43
C ALA A 125 -9.84 13.16 8.03
N LEU A 126 -10.57 13.52 6.97
CA LEU A 126 -10.06 13.49 5.60
C LEU A 126 -8.94 14.50 5.36
N ILE A 127 -9.04 15.70 5.94
CA ILE A 127 -7.96 16.70 5.85
C ILE A 127 -6.67 16.16 6.50
N ILE A 128 -6.78 15.63 7.72
CA ILE A 128 -5.63 15.06 8.44
C ILE A 128 -5.06 13.88 7.65
N PHE A 129 -5.90 12.99 7.13
CA PHE A 129 -5.50 11.87 6.30
C PHE A 129 -4.73 12.34 5.04
N THR A 130 -5.25 13.37 4.36
CA THR A 130 -4.60 13.94 3.18
C THR A 130 -3.22 14.52 3.51
N LEU A 131 -3.12 15.27 4.62
CA LEU A 131 -1.84 15.82 5.09
C LEU A 131 -0.84 14.71 5.44
N MET A 132 -1.29 13.61 6.06
CA MET A 132 -0.43 12.47 6.34
C MET A 132 0.07 11.80 5.06
N ILE A 133 -0.80 11.60 4.05
CA ILE A 133 -0.36 11.06 2.74
C ILE A 133 0.68 11.96 2.10
N PHE A 134 0.46 13.27 2.03
CA PHE A 134 1.43 14.20 1.48
C PHE A 134 2.75 14.18 2.25
N SER A 135 2.71 14.07 3.57
CA SER A 135 3.92 13.95 4.39
C SER A 135 4.71 12.69 4.06
N VAL A 136 4.03 11.55 3.91
CA VAL A 136 4.66 10.27 3.54
C VAL A 136 5.25 10.34 2.13
N LEU A 137 4.50 10.89 1.15
CA LEU A 137 4.98 11.02 -0.23
C LEU A 137 6.21 11.94 -0.32
N ASN A 138 6.22 13.05 0.42
CA ASN A 138 7.40 13.92 0.48
C ASN A 138 8.59 13.20 1.14
N GLY A 139 8.35 12.45 2.23
CA GLY A 139 9.41 11.67 2.87
C GLY A 139 10.02 10.60 1.96
N ILE A 140 9.20 9.94 1.12
CA ILE A 140 9.71 9.02 0.09
C ILE A 140 10.53 9.78 -0.95
N GLY A 141 10.06 10.96 -1.38
CA GLY A 141 10.79 11.84 -2.31
C GLY A 141 12.15 12.25 -1.78
N ASP A 142 12.22 12.63 -0.51
CA ASP A 142 13.47 13.03 0.15
C ASP A 142 14.48 11.87 0.22
N ILE A 143 14.04 10.69 0.64
CA ILE A 143 14.88 9.48 0.69
C ILE A 143 15.41 9.13 -0.72
N THR A 144 14.57 9.26 -1.74
CA THR A 144 14.97 9.01 -3.13
C THR A 144 15.98 10.03 -3.62
N SER A 145 15.84 11.29 -3.20
CA SER A 145 16.74 12.39 -3.57
C SER A 145 18.06 12.34 -2.81
N GLU A 146 18.06 11.92 -1.55
CA GLU A 146 19.29 11.80 -0.74
C GLU A 146 20.14 10.58 -1.12
N GLN A 147 19.54 9.54 -1.69
CA GLN A 147 20.25 8.34 -2.12
C GLN A 147 19.89 7.95 -3.56
N PRO A 148 20.20 8.80 -4.54
CA PRO A 148 19.87 8.56 -5.94
C PRO A 148 20.46 7.22 -6.44
N GLU A 149 21.61 6.84 -5.93
CA GLU A 149 22.30 5.60 -6.28
C GLU A 149 21.49 4.32 -5.99
N ARG A 150 20.60 4.34 -4.99
CA ARG A 150 19.70 3.21 -4.70
C ARG A 150 18.61 3.04 -5.75
N VAL A 151 18.16 4.15 -6.34
CA VAL A 151 17.08 4.16 -7.33
C VAL A 151 17.63 3.92 -8.72
N THR A 152 18.75 4.58 -9.03
CA THR A 152 19.35 4.54 -10.37
C THR A 152 20.36 3.40 -10.53
N GLY A 153 20.75 2.74 -9.42
CA GLY A 153 21.80 1.72 -9.43
C GLY A 153 23.20 2.29 -9.68
N GLY A 154 23.38 3.61 -9.47
CA GLY A 154 24.63 4.32 -9.72
C GLY A 154 24.77 4.90 -11.12
N PHE A 155 23.72 4.83 -11.95
CA PHE A 155 23.68 5.44 -13.28
C PHE A 155 23.01 6.80 -13.23
N ASP A 156 23.62 7.81 -13.86
CA ASP A 156 23.10 9.19 -13.90
C ASP A 156 22.01 9.35 -14.95
N ILE A 157 22.06 8.59 -16.03
CA ILE A 157 21.14 8.69 -17.16
C ILE A 157 20.55 7.32 -17.48
N LYS A 158 19.20 7.28 -17.54
CA LYS A 158 18.45 6.15 -18.06
C LYS A 158 17.63 6.57 -19.25
N SER A 159 17.87 5.96 -20.39
CA SER A 159 17.12 6.19 -21.63
C SER A 159 16.40 4.93 -22.06
N SER A 160 15.19 5.08 -22.59
CA SER A 160 14.46 3.98 -23.20
C SER A 160 14.39 4.17 -24.71
N ILE A 161 14.70 3.10 -25.44
CA ILE A 161 14.65 3.07 -26.89
C ILE A 161 13.21 2.81 -27.34
N ASN A 162 12.77 3.58 -28.33
CA ASN A 162 11.46 3.33 -28.95
C ASN A 162 11.53 2.02 -29.75
N ARG A 163 10.62 1.08 -29.47
CA ARG A 163 10.53 -0.20 -30.17
C ARG A 163 10.23 -0.07 -31.67
N GLU A 164 9.55 1.01 -32.07
CA GLU A 164 9.21 1.28 -33.47
C GLU A 164 10.40 1.85 -34.27
N LEU A 165 11.38 2.43 -33.57
CA LEU A 165 12.60 2.98 -34.13
C LEU A 165 13.81 2.43 -33.37
N PRO A 166 14.12 1.12 -33.55
CA PRO A 166 15.25 0.51 -32.87
C PRO A 166 16.57 1.12 -33.38
N ILE A 167 17.52 1.25 -32.45
CA ILE A 167 18.89 1.65 -32.83
C ILE A 167 19.51 0.47 -33.59
N VAL A 168 19.96 0.73 -34.80
CA VAL A 168 20.67 -0.27 -35.61
C VAL A 168 22.17 -0.14 -35.32
N GLY A 169 22.76 -1.18 -34.74
CA GLY A 169 24.16 -1.18 -34.31
C GLY A 169 24.36 -0.89 -32.83
N ASP A 170 25.60 -0.66 -32.42
CA ASP A 170 25.94 -0.32 -31.04
C ASP A 170 25.68 1.17 -30.82
N ILE A 171 24.92 1.52 -29.77
CA ILE A 171 24.66 2.91 -29.40
C ILE A 171 25.95 3.67 -29.09
N ARG A 172 26.99 2.96 -28.64
CA ARG A 172 28.31 3.54 -28.34
C ARG A 172 28.98 4.16 -29.56
N ASP A 173 28.70 3.65 -30.77
CA ASP A 173 29.22 4.21 -32.02
C ASP A 173 28.64 5.60 -32.32
N SER A 174 27.47 5.91 -31.76
CA SER A 174 26.77 7.19 -31.95
C SER A 174 26.99 8.17 -30.80
N LEU A 175 27.67 7.77 -29.73
CA LEU A 175 27.93 8.56 -28.55
C LEU A 175 29.40 9.01 -28.52
N ASN A 176 29.63 10.23 -27.99
CA ASN A 176 30.98 10.63 -27.63
C ASN A 176 31.39 9.94 -26.31
N MET A 177 32.04 8.78 -26.40
CA MET A 177 32.39 7.95 -25.23
C MET A 177 33.31 8.67 -24.23
N SER A 178 33.92 9.80 -24.58
CA SER A 178 34.69 10.61 -23.61
C SER A 178 33.82 11.27 -22.55
N ASP A 179 32.52 11.42 -22.80
CA ASP A 179 31.55 12.06 -21.91
C ASP A 179 30.87 11.07 -20.95
N PHE A 180 31.12 9.78 -21.15
CA PHE A 180 30.50 8.70 -20.38
C PHE A 180 31.57 7.79 -19.75
N THR A 181 31.41 7.48 -18.47
CA THR A 181 32.27 6.50 -17.78
C THR A 181 31.92 5.07 -18.20
N VAL A 182 30.63 4.76 -18.24
CA VAL A 182 30.08 3.46 -18.61
C VAL A 182 28.76 3.65 -19.36
N VAL A 183 28.55 2.85 -20.38
CA VAL A 183 27.27 2.73 -21.07
C VAL A 183 26.88 1.25 -21.04
N ALA A 184 25.74 0.95 -20.39
CA ALA A 184 25.25 -0.42 -20.24
C ALA A 184 23.83 -0.56 -20.78
N GLY A 185 23.61 -1.57 -21.59
CA GLY A 185 22.30 -1.92 -22.11
C GLY A 185 21.51 -2.80 -21.13
N ALA A 186 20.19 -2.58 -21.08
CA ALA A 186 19.25 -3.43 -20.37
C ALA A 186 18.07 -3.79 -21.28
N SER A 187 17.69 -5.05 -21.32
CA SER A 187 16.58 -5.53 -22.13
C SER A 187 15.55 -6.24 -21.25
N ASN A 188 14.28 -5.90 -21.44
CA ASN A 188 13.16 -6.53 -20.74
C ASN A 188 12.49 -7.55 -21.65
N ILE A 189 12.48 -8.81 -21.22
CA ILE A 189 11.89 -9.93 -21.95
C ILE A 189 10.75 -10.50 -21.08
N PRO A 190 9.51 -10.58 -21.59
CA PRO A 190 8.45 -11.29 -20.88
C PRO A 190 8.76 -12.79 -20.89
N ILE A 191 8.69 -13.42 -19.74
CA ILE A 191 8.91 -14.85 -19.56
C ILE A 191 7.78 -15.46 -18.74
N GLU A 192 7.58 -16.76 -18.88
CA GLU A 192 6.73 -17.53 -17.98
C GLU A 192 7.62 -18.33 -17.01
N VAL A 193 7.41 -18.09 -15.73
CA VAL A 193 8.18 -18.74 -14.65
C VAL A 193 7.26 -19.70 -13.90
N ARG A 194 7.80 -20.84 -13.52
CA ARG A 194 7.13 -21.81 -12.68
C ARG A 194 8.01 -22.15 -11.49
N GLU A 195 7.46 -22.06 -10.30
CA GLU A 195 8.12 -22.49 -9.08
C GLU A 195 8.11 -24.04 -9.00
N PHE A 196 9.28 -24.64 -8.82
CA PHE A 196 9.42 -26.10 -8.92
C PHE A 196 9.01 -26.83 -7.65
N GLU A 197 9.07 -26.17 -6.48
CA GLU A 197 8.80 -26.75 -5.16
C GLU A 197 7.48 -26.26 -4.52
N GLY A 198 6.70 -25.42 -5.19
CA GLY A 198 5.43 -24.88 -4.69
C GLY A 198 4.24 -25.83 -4.94
N GLU A 199 3.24 -25.76 -4.07
CA GLU A 199 1.96 -26.49 -4.21
C GLU A 199 1.18 -26.08 -5.47
N ASN A 200 1.41 -24.89 -6.00
CA ASN A 200 0.82 -24.35 -7.22
C ASN A 200 1.77 -24.48 -8.41
N ASN A 201 1.54 -25.50 -9.22
CA ASN A 201 2.29 -25.81 -10.43
C ASN A 201 1.83 -24.94 -11.64
N THR A 202 1.48 -23.67 -11.41
CA THR A 202 1.02 -22.75 -12.45
C THR A 202 2.15 -21.87 -12.95
N PHE A 203 2.14 -21.58 -14.26
CA PHE A 203 3.06 -20.62 -14.84
C PHE A 203 2.61 -19.19 -14.50
N LYS A 204 3.54 -18.38 -14.01
CA LYS A 204 3.34 -16.95 -13.75
C LYS A 204 4.11 -16.13 -14.80
N THR A 205 3.45 -15.15 -15.38
CA THR A 205 4.13 -14.22 -16.28
C THR A 205 5.01 -13.29 -15.45
N SER A 206 6.29 -13.25 -15.78
CA SER A 206 7.29 -12.40 -15.14
C SER A 206 8.11 -11.66 -16.20
N LYS A 207 8.96 -10.74 -15.76
CA LYS A 207 9.87 -9.99 -16.64
C LYS A 207 11.30 -10.40 -16.32
N LEU A 208 11.99 -10.95 -17.30
CA LEU A 208 13.43 -11.15 -17.23
C LEU A 208 14.12 -9.87 -17.69
N VAL A 209 14.98 -9.32 -16.87
CA VAL A 209 15.85 -8.19 -17.23
C VAL A 209 17.23 -8.75 -17.56
N SER A 210 17.61 -8.66 -18.82
CA SER A 210 18.97 -8.99 -19.27
C SER A 210 19.82 -7.72 -19.19
N LEU A 211 21.00 -7.82 -18.60
CA LEU A 211 21.91 -6.71 -18.33
C LEU A 211 23.25 -6.98 -18.99
N GLU A 212 23.86 -5.94 -19.56
CA GLU A 212 25.24 -6.02 -20.10
C GLU A 212 26.29 -6.01 -18.97
N ASN A 213 27.50 -6.49 -19.27
CA ASN A 213 28.61 -6.60 -18.32
C ASN A 213 28.93 -5.27 -17.63
N GLY A 214 28.93 -4.16 -18.36
CA GLY A 214 29.16 -2.83 -17.78
C GLY A 214 28.18 -2.42 -16.65
N PHE A 215 27.00 -3.02 -16.62
CA PHE A 215 26.08 -2.83 -15.52
C PHE A 215 26.61 -3.42 -14.22
N PHE A 216 27.13 -4.63 -14.25
CA PHE A 216 27.61 -5.34 -13.07
C PHE A 216 28.87 -4.70 -12.47
N GLU A 217 29.68 -4.07 -13.29
CA GLU A 217 30.90 -3.36 -12.85
C GLU A 217 30.59 -2.04 -12.16
N THR A 218 29.45 -1.43 -12.47
CA THR A 218 29.09 -0.07 -12.02
C THR A 218 27.97 -0.06 -10.99
N THR A 219 27.17 -1.11 -10.96
CA THR A 219 25.94 -1.11 -10.13
C THR A 219 26.25 -0.96 -8.64
N LYS A 220 25.48 -0.06 -8.00
CA LYS A 220 25.48 0.17 -6.56
C LYS A 220 24.21 -0.40 -5.89
N TRP A 221 23.43 -1.16 -6.62
CA TRP A 221 22.27 -1.83 -6.03
C TRP A 221 22.70 -2.87 -5.03
N ARG A 222 22.02 -2.86 -3.88
CA ARG A 222 22.21 -3.83 -2.81
C ARG A 222 21.12 -4.88 -2.87
N MET A 223 21.50 -6.11 -2.61
CA MET A 223 20.56 -7.21 -2.50
C MET A 223 19.93 -7.20 -1.11
N ALA A 224 18.61 -7.35 -1.04
CA ALA A 224 17.89 -7.43 0.22
C ALA A 224 18.20 -8.74 0.98
N TYR A 225 18.40 -9.83 0.21
CA TYR A 225 18.74 -11.15 0.72
C TYR A 225 19.54 -11.92 -0.33
N PHE A 226 20.50 -12.70 0.12
CA PHE A 226 21.20 -13.70 -0.69
C PHE A 226 21.65 -14.88 0.18
N ASP A 227 21.77 -16.06 -0.44
CA ASP A 227 22.27 -17.25 0.22
C ASP A 227 23.80 -17.13 0.41
N PRO A 228 24.31 -17.25 1.66
CA PRO A 228 25.75 -17.14 1.96
C PRO A 228 26.67 -18.07 1.15
N LYS A 229 26.11 -19.14 0.54
CA LYS A 229 26.89 -20.04 -0.34
C LYS A 229 27.39 -19.37 -1.62
N TYR A 230 26.76 -18.26 -2.04
CA TYR A 230 27.14 -17.53 -3.25
C TYR A 230 28.13 -16.39 -3.00
N GLY A 231 28.22 -15.88 -1.77
CA GLY A 231 29.12 -14.80 -1.40
C GLY A 231 28.76 -14.17 -0.07
N SER A 232 29.61 -13.24 0.39
CA SER A 232 29.45 -12.50 1.63
C SER A 232 29.13 -11.02 1.40
N THR A 233 29.34 -10.52 0.18
CA THR A 233 29.10 -9.12 -0.21
C THR A 233 28.29 -9.04 -1.50
N ASP A 234 27.62 -7.91 -1.69
CA ASP A 234 26.85 -7.66 -2.92
C ASP A 234 27.74 -7.77 -4.17
N GLU A 235 28.98 -7.28 -4.10
CA GLU A 235 29.94 -7.31 -5.21
C GLU A 235 30.32 -8.74 -5.59
N GLU A 236 30.54 -9.62 -4.60
CA GLU A 236 30.81 -11.04 -4.86
C GLU A 236 29.63 -11.72 -5.55
N ILE A 237 28.40 -11.39 -5.13
CA ILE A 237 27.19 -11.96 -5.74
C ILE A 237 27.01 -11.48 -7.17
N TRP A 238 27.19 -10.17 -7.44
CA TRP A 238 27.17 -9.65 -8.80
C TRP A 238 28.23 -10.30 -9.70
N GLY A 239 29.45 -10.55 -9.15
CA GLY A 239 30.49 -11.28 -9.84
C GLY A 239 30.08 -12.73 -10.17
N LYS A 240 29.43 -13.42 -9.24
CA LYS A 240 28.94 -14.79 -9.44
C LYS A 240 27.85 -14.89 -10.51
N LEU A 241 27.00 -13.88 -10.62
CA LEU A 241 25.99 -13.81 -11.68
C LEU A 241 26.62 -13.68 -13.08
N LEU A 242 27.74 -12.97 -13.19
CA LEU A 242 28.50 -12.88 -14.44
C LEU A 242 29.15 -14.21 -14.83
N GLU A 243 29.63 -14.95 -13.85
CA GLU A 243 30.35 -16.21 -14.07
C GLU A 243 29.39 -17.40 -14.36
N ASN A 244 28.16 -17.32 -13.83
CA ASN A 244 27.24 -18.46 -13.89
C ASN A 244 25.90 -18.06 -14.52
N PRO A 245 25.63 -18.48 -15.75
CA PRO A 245 24.41 -18.14 -16.50
C PRO A 245 23.14 -18.78 -15.92
N ASP A 246 23.26 -19.74 -15.00
CA ASP A 246 22.10 -20.41 -14.36
C ASP A 246 21.60 -19.64 -13.12
N LEU A 247 22.29 -18.55 -12.73
CA LEU A 247 21.88 -17.73 -11.60
C LEU A 247 21.04 -16.53 -12.07
N VAL A 248 20.01 -16.23 -11.29
CA VAL A 248 19.18 -15.05 -11.51
C VAL A 248 18.90 -14.36 -10.16
N VAL A 249 18.73 -13.05 -10.20
CA VAL A 249 18.22 -12.27 -9.07
C VAL A 249 16.72 -12.12 -9.25
N ALA A 250 15.95 -12.62 -8.30
CA ALA A 250 14.50 -12.43 -8.29
C ALA A 250 14.15 -11.19 -7.46
N ASN A 251 13.26 -10.36 -8.00
CA ASN A 251 12.60 -9.32 -7.20
C ASN A 251 11.49 -9.99 -6.40
N TYR A 252 11.65 -10.01 -5.09
CA TYR A 252 10.63 -10.51 -4.18
C TYR A 252 9.68 -9.35 -3.84
N SER A 253 8.60 -9.24 -4.58
CA SER A 253 7.51 -8.28 -4.35
C SER A 253 6.25 -9.02 -3.93
#